data_1390f9a8055910ee9d41483b5e53a568
#
_entry.id   1390f9a8055910ee9d41483b5e53a568
#
_cell.length_a   1.000
_cell.length_b   1.000
_cell.length_c   1.000
_cell.angle_alpha   90.00
_cell.angle_beta   90.00
_cell.angle_gamma   90.00
#
_symmetry.space_group_name_H-M   'P 1'
#
loop_
_entity.id
_entity.type
_entity.pdbx_description
1 polymer ?
#
loop_
_entity_poly.entity_id
_entity_poly.type
_entity_poly.pdbx_seq_one_letter_code
_entity_poly.pdbx_strand_id
1 'polypeptide(L)'
;YWLHGEYLLIDGGKMSKSLGNVYLLDDIINRGYEPLVYRLFNFSCHYRGKLNFTWEGIQSASISLERLREGYQKHLLGNADVSDEEIEDLENRFKQAINDDLNMPLAMSVVWEAVRYQVQSPKIAKLLEKFDTVLGREITKQKQKQEIPQEILELVEQRKIARAEKSWAKSDELRDLILSKGYSLKDTKDGVEINTL
;
A
#
# COMPACT_ATOMS: atom_id res chain seq x y z
N TYR A 1 -16.43 -24.54 -16.61
CA TYR A 1 -15.62 -23.46 -17.24
C TYR A 1 -14.17 -23.61 -16.82
N TRP A 2 -13.24 -23.40 -17.75
CA TRP A 2 -11.81 -23.44 -17.50
C TRP A 2 -11.21 -22.05 -17.72
N LEU A 3 -10.44 -21.55 -16.76
CA LEU A 3 -9.70 -20.30 -16.85
C LEU A 3 -8.22 -20.59 -16.61
N HIS A 4 -7.38 -20.25 -17.57
CA HIS A 4 -5.94 -20.46 -17.48
C HIS A 4 -5.24 -19.11 -17.47
N GLY A 5 -4.37 -18.88 -16.45
CA GLY A 5 -3.45 -17.76 -16.41
C GLY A 5 -2.15 -18.06 -17.14
N GLU A 6 -1.46 -17.01 -17.56
CA GLU A 6 -0.08 -17.10 -18.08
C GLU A 6 0.91 -17.35 -16.92
N TYR A 7 2.12 -17.72 -17.26
CA TYR A 7 3.15 -18.04 -16.27
C TYR A 7 3.66 -16.83 -15.50
N LEU A 8 3.91 -17.05 -14.20
CA LEU A 8 4.67 -16.13 -13.36
C LEU A 8 6.16 -16.32 -13.64
N LEU A 9 6.83 -15.23 -13.99
CA LEU A 9 8.29 -15.17 -14.09
C LEU A 9 8.88 -14.70 -12.75
N ILE A 10 10.11 -15.08 -12.47
CA ILE A 10 10.90 -14.61 -11.34
C ILE A 10 12.16 -13.96 -11.89
N ASP A 11 12.33 -12.66 -11.65
CA ASP A 11 13.47 -11.87 -12.15
C ASP A 11 13.72 -12.09 -13.66
N GLY A 12 12.62 -12.12 -14.44
CA GLY A 12 12.65 -12.36 -15.90
C GLY A 12 12.86 -13.81 -16.33
N GLY A 13 13.07 -14.73 -15.39
CA GLY A 13 13.32 -16.14 -15.63
C GLY A 13 12.16 -17.06 -15.23
N LYS A 14 12.30 -18.34 -15.55
CA LYS A 14 11.35 -19.38 -15.13
C LYS A 14 11.52 -19.69 -13.63
N MET A 15 10.42 -19.82 -12.90
CA MET A 15 10.43 -20.37 -11.55
C MET A 15 10.82 -21.86 -11.58
N SER A 16 11.83 -22.25 -10.82
CA SER A 16 12.31 -23.63 -10.77
C SER A 16 12.97 -23.95 -9.42
N LYS A 17 12.67 -25.12 -8.88
CA LYS A 17 13.33 -25.62 -7.65
C LYS A 17 14.85 -25.77 -7.82
N SER A 18 15.29 -26.20 -9.01
CA SER A 18 16.72 -26.36 -9.32
C SER A 18 17.49 -25.03 -9.39
N LEU A 19 16.80 -23.92 -9.66
CA LEU A 19 17.37 -22.58 -9.65
C LEU A 19 17.28 -21.89 -8.28
N GLY A 20 16.62 -22.52 -7.31
CA GLY A 20 16.45 -21.94 -5.95
C GLY A 20 15.61 -20.67 -5.93
N ASN A 21 14.86 -20.36 -6.98
CA ASN A 21 14.05 -19.15 -7.12
C ASN A 21 12.55 -19.40 -6.96
N VAL A 22 12.17 -20.41 -6.17
CA VAL A 22 10.78 -20.67 -5.80
C VAL A 22 10.45 -19.87 -4.55
N TYR A 23 9.45 -19.00 -4.63
CA TYR A 23 8.93 -18.23 -3.51
C TYR A 23 7.53 -18.71 -3.13
N LEU A 24 7.30 -18.81 -1.83
CA LEU A 24 6.00 -19.09 -1.22
C LEU A 24 5.43 -17.80 -0.64
N LEU A 25 4.14 -17.84 -0.29
CA LEU A 25 3.49 -16.69 0.37
C LEU A 25 4.17 -16.38 1.71
N ASP A 26 4.67 -17.41 2.41
CA ASP A 26 5.40 -17.26 3.67
C ASP A 26 6.69 -16.45 3.50
N ASP A 27 7.35 -16.50 2.34
CA ASP A 27 8.54 -15.70 2.07
C ASP A 27 8.22 -14.21 2.00
N ILE A 28 7.03 -13.87 1.49
CA ILE A 28 6.51 -12.49 1.46
C ILE A 28 6.20 -12.02 2.88
N ILE A 29 5.53 -12.87 3.68
CA ILE A 29 5.18 -12.59 5.07
C ILE A 29 6.44 -12.43 5.93
N ASN A 30 7.42 -13.33 5.79
CA ASN A 30 8.68 -13.31 6.54
C ASN A 30 9.54 -12.08 6.22
N ARG A 31 9.32 -11.44 5.05
CA ARG A 31 9.92 -10.14 4.72
C ARG A 31 9.11 -8.93 5.20
N GLY A 32 8.07 -9.16 6.00
CA GLY A 32 7.26 -8.10 6.60
C GLY A 32 6.15 -7.53 5.71
N TYR A 33 5.87 -8.14 4.56
CA TYR A 33 4.77 -7.70 3.71
C TYR A 33 3.46 -8.39 4.08
N GLU A 34 2.37 -7.64 4.03
CA GLU A 34 1.03 -8.19 4.16
C GLU A 34 0.69 -9.08 2.94
N PRO A 35 0.02 -10.25 3.12
CA PRO A 35 -0.35 -11.14 2.01
C PRO A 35 -1.13 -10.45 0.88
N LEU A 36 -1.97 -9.48 1.23
CA LEU A 36 -2.77 -8.71 0.27
C LEU A 36 -1.92 -7.88 -0.72
N VAL A 37 -0.66 -7.59 -0.36
CA VAL A 37 0.30 -6.93 -1.26
C VAL A 37 0.56 -7.79 -2.49
N TYR A 38 0.77 -9.10 -2.32
CA TYR A 38 0.95 -10.02 -3.44
C TYR A 38 -0.28 -10.08 -4.35
N ARG A 39 -1.46 -10.09 -3.75
CA ARG A 39 -2.70 -10.05 -4.52
C ARG A 39 -2.85 -8.74 -5.30
N LEU A 40 -2.49 -7.57 -4.74
CA LEU A 40 -2.49 -6.29 -5.47
C LEU A 40 -1.44 -6.28 -6.59
N PHE A 41 -0.27 -6.87 -6.34
CA PHE A 41 0.77 -7.03 -7.34
C PHE A 41 0.25 -7.81 -8.57
N ASN A 42 -0.55 -8.88 -8.37
CA ASN A 42 -1.13 -9.63 -9.48
C ASN A 42 -2.07 -8.79 -10.37
N PHE A 43 -2.67 -7.72 -9.84
CA PHE A 43 -3.54 -6.85 -10.64
C PHE A 43 -2.78 -5.86 -11.54
N SER A 44 -1.47 -5.81 -11.44
CA SER A 44 -0.63 -4.98 -12.32
C SER A 44 -0.51 -5.54 -13.74
N CYS A 45 -0.89 -6.81 -13.95
CA CYS A 45 -0.84 -7.46 -15.24
C CYS A 45 -2.18 -8.16 -15.53
N HIS A 46 -2.58 -8.22 -16.80
CA HIS A 46 -3.69 -9.04 -17.22
C HIS A 46 -3.33 -10.54 -17.04
N TYR A 47 -4.30 -11.38 -16.61
CA TYR A 47 -4.02 -12.78 -16.31
C TYR A 47 -3.48 -13.60 -17.50
N ARG A 48 -3.71 -13.13 -18.74
CA ARG A 48 -3.12 -13.70 -19.97
C ARG A 48 -1.72 -13.16 -20.29
N GLY A 49 -1.23 -12.20 -19.52
CA GLY A 49 0.09 -11.62 -19.67
C GLY A 49 1.11 -12.23 -18.72
N LYS A 50 2.38 -12.23 -19.11
CA LYS A 50 3.46 -12.70 -18.24
C LYS A 50 3.71 -11.70 -17.13
N LEU A 51 3.40 -12.09 -15.91
CA LEU A 51 3.72 -11.30 -14.73
C LEU A 51 5.15 -11.64 -14.26
N ASN A 52 5.97 -10.62 -14.07
CA ASN A 52 7.35 -10.80 -13.58
C ASN A 52 7.43 -10.42 -12.11
N PHE A 53 7.59 -11.40 -11.25
CA PHE A 53 7.79 -11.20 -9.82
C PHE A 53 9.20 -10.67 -9.57
N THR A 54 9.27 -9.54 -8.88
CA THR A 54 10.49 -8.98 -8.30
C THR A 54 10.19 -8.44 -6.92
N TRP A 55 11.18 -8.35 -6.05
CA TRP A 55 10.99 -7.78 -4.70
C TRP A 55 10.67 -6.27 -4.75
N GLU A 56 11.21 -5.55 -5.72
CA GLU A 56 10.89 -4.15 -5.99
C GLU A 56 9.41 -3.98 -6.41
N GLY A 57 8.90 -4.95 -7.19
CA GLY A 57 7.48 -5.00 -7.57
C GLY A 57 6.57 -5.20 -6.35
N ILE A 58 6.95 -6.09 -5.43
CA ILE A 58 6.24 -6.30 -4.16
C ILE A 58 6.29 -5.04 -3.28
N GLN A 59 7.46 -4.41 -3.15
CA GLN A 59 7.59 -3.15 -2.41
C GLN A 59 6.70 -2.05 -2.99
N SER A 60 6.68 -1.91 -4.31
CA SER A 60 5.82 -0.94 -5.00
C SER A 60 4.33 -1.22 -4.78
N ALA A 61 3.94 -2.50 -4.76
CA ALA A 61 2.57 -2.91 -4.45
C ALA A 61 2.20 -2.64 -2.99
N SER A 62 3.15 -2.79 -2.05
CA SER A 62 2.94 -2.44 -0.64
C SER A 62 2.64 -0.95 -0.46
N ILE A 63 3.46 -0.08 -1.06
CA ILE A 63 3.22 1.37 -1.06
C ILE A 63 1.88 1.71 -1.71
N SER A 64 1.51 0.99 -2.77
CA SER A 64 0.25 1.19 -3.46
C SER A 64 -0.94 0.80 -2.59
N LEU A 65 -0.86 -0.30 -1.84
CA LEU A 65 -1.91 -0.72 -0.91
C LEU A 65 -2.12 0.30 0.21
N GLU A 66 -1.03 0.85 0.76
CA GLU A 66 -1.11 1.92 1.76
C GLU A 66 -1.80 3.16 1.19
N ARG A 67 -1.38 3.62 0.01
CA ARG A 67 -1.99 4.79 -0.66
C ARG A 67 -3.48 4.58 -0.96
N LEU A 68 -3.88 3.36 -1.29
CA LEU A 68 -5.28 3.01 -1.51
C LEU A 68 -6.10 3.20 -0.22
N ARG A 69 -5.60 2.67 0.90
CA ARG A 69 -6.22 2.80 2.22
C ARG A 69 -6.26 4.26 2.70
N GLU A 70 -5.16 4.99 2.54
CA GLU A 70 -5.10 6.41 2.87
C GLU A 70 -6.09 7.24 2.03
N GLY A 71 -6.18 6.96 0.73
CA GLY A 71 -7.14 7.63 -0.14
C GLY A 71 -8.58 7.36 0.26
N TYR A 72 -8.91 6.11 0.57
CA TYR A 72 -10.21 5.75 1.14
C TYR A 72 -10.52 6.54 2.41
N GLN A 73 -9.59 6.60 3.36
CA GLN A 73 -9.77 7.33 4.63
C GLN A 73 -9.99 8.83 4.40
N LYS A 74 -9.27 9.45 3.47
CA LYS A 74 -9.47 10.86 3.10
C LYS A 74 -10.88 11.11 2.58
N HIS A 75 -11.39 10.22 1.72
CA HIS A 75 -12.76 10.32 1.22
C HIS A 75 -13.79 10.08 2.30
N LEU A 76 -13.56 9.12 3.20
CA LEU A 76 -14.45 8.81 4.33
C LEU A 76 -14.63 10.01 5.26
N LEU A 77 -13.56 10.78 5.50
CA LEU A 77 -13.55 11.98 6.34
C LEU A 77 -13.96 13.26 5.58
N GLY A 78 -14.12 13.17 4.27
CA GLY A 78 -14.53 14.28 3.44
C GLY A 78 -16.00 14.66 3.64
N ASN A 79 -16.36 15.84 3.16
CA ASN A 79 -17.74 16.36 3.27
C ASN A 79 -18.25 16.93 1.94
N ALA A 80 -17.49 16.82 0.87
CA ALA A 80 -17.90 17.28 -0.45
C ALA A 80 -18.99 16.38 -1.02
N ASP A 81 -19.93 16.96 -1.73
CA ASP A 81 -20.89 16.22 -2.52
C ASP A 81 -20.33 16.00 -3.95
N VAL A 82 -20.60 14.82 -4.48
CA VAL A 82 -20.30 14.41 -5.86
C VAL A 82 -21.60 13.99 -6.48
N SER A 83 -21.84 14.36 -7.72
CA SER A 83 -23.08 14.00 -8.42
C SER A 83 -23.22 12.49 -8.56
N ASP A 84 -24.46 12.02 -8.55
CA ASP A 84 -24.73 10.59 -8.71
C ASP A 84 -24.33 10.09 -10.12
N GLU A 85 -24.37 10.97 -11.11
CA GLU A 85 -23.92 10.70 -12.48
C GLU A 85 -22.41 10.39 -12.55
N GLU A 86 -21.58 11.17 -11.83
CA GLU A 86 -20.13 10.93 -11.77
C GLU A 86 -19.79 9.62 -11.04
N ILE A 87 -20.53 9.30 -9.98
CA ILE A 87 -20.40 8.03 -9.25
C ILE A 87 -20.79 6.86 -10.17
N GLU A 88 -21.91 7.00 -10.90
CA GLU A 88 -22.39 5.97 -11.82
C GLU A 88 -21.44 5.76 -13.01
N ASP A 89 -20.83 6.82 -13.53
CA ASP A 89 -19.81 6.71 -14.59
C ASP A 89 -18.61 5.89 -14.13
N LEU A 90 -18.03 6.23 -12.96
CA LEU A 90 -16.91 5.48 -12.38
C LEU A 90 -17.29 4.01 -12.15
N GLU A 91 -18.48 3.76 -11.61
CA GLU A 91 -18.96 2.40 -11.38
C GLU A 91 -19.11 1.60 -12.67
N ASN A 92 -19.70 2.20 -13.69
CA ASN A 92 -19.93 1.56 -14.99
C ASN A 92 -18.60 1.25 -15.70
N ARG A 93 -17.63 2.15 -15.67
CA ARG A 93 -16.30 1.92 -16.24
C ARG A 93 -15.56 0.80 -15.51
N PHE A 94 -15.66 0.73 -14.18
CA PHE A 94 -15.10 -0.38 -13.42
C PHE A 94 -15.75 -1.71 -13.81
N LYS A 95 -17.08 -1.77 -13.88
CA LYS A 95 -17.81 -2.97 -14.31
C LYS A 95 -17.45 -3.39 -15.73
N GLN A 96 -17.34 -2.44 -16.67
CA GLN A 96 -16.91 -2.72 -18.03
C GLN A 96 -15.52 -3.34 -18.06
N ALA A 97 -14.55 -2.82 -17.30
CA ALA A 97 -13.21 -3.38 -17.21
C ALA A 97 -13.20 -4.81 -16.66
N ILE A 98 -14.00 -5.10 -15.62
CA ILE A 98 -14.12 -6.46 -15.07
C ILE A 98 -14.80 -7.40 -16.08
N ASN A 99 -15.80 -6.95 -16.80
CA ASN A 99 -16.52 -7.74 -17.78
C ASN A 99 -15.77 -7.91 -19.11
N ASP A 100 -14.73 -7.11 -19.33
CA ASP A 100 -13.81 -7.22 -20.47
C ASP A 100 -12.67 -8.18 -20.13
N ASP A 101 -12.98 -9.47 -20.10
CA ASP A 101 -12.02 -10.56 -19.85
C ASP A 101 -11.19 -10.36 -18.58
N LEU A 102 -11.80 -9.88 -17.50
CA LEU A 102 -11.15 -9.60 -16.20
C LEU A 102 -9.95 -8.65 -16.35
N ASN A 103 -10.11 -7.57 -17.08
CA ASN A 103 -9.07 -6.58 -17.31
C ASN A 103 -8.74 -5.80 -16.03
N MET A 104 -8.04 -6.48 -15.11
CA MET A 104 -7.70 -5.93 -13.80
C MET A 104 -6.83 -4.67 -13.87
N PRO A 105 -5.84 -4.54 -14.78
CA PRO A 105 -5.10 -3.29 -14.94
C PRO A 105 -6.03 -2.09 -15.27
N LEU A 106 -7.00 -2.28 -16.16
CA LEU A 106 -7.97 -1.24 -16.50
C LEU A 106 -8.92 -0.94 -15.32
N ALA A 107 -9.42 -1.98 -14.65
CA ALA A 107 -10.23 -1.81 -13.44
C ALA A 107 -9.48 -1.02 -12.35
N MET A 108 -8.21 -1.33 -12.13
CA MET A 108 -7.37 -0.61 -11.18
C MET A 108 -7.11 0.85 -11.59
N SER A 109 -7.08 1.17 -12.88
CA SER A 109 -6.96 2.57 -13.31
C SER A 109 -8.17 3.41 -12.88
N VAL A 110 -9.39 2.84 -12.96
CA VAL A 110 -10.62 3.48 -12.48
C VAL A 110 -10.60 3.61 -10.93
N VAL A 111 -10.12 2.60 -10.23
CA VAL A 111 -9.96 2.68 -8.76
C VAL A 111 -9.02 3.82 -8.39
N TRP A 112 -7.88 3.97 -9.08
CA TRP A 112 -6.94 5.06 -8.82
C TRP A 112 -7.50 6.44 -9.20
N GLU A 113 -8.36 6.52 -10.18
CA GLU A 113 -9.09 7.75 -10.52
C GLU A 113 -10.03 8.12 -9.36
N ALA A 114 -10.81 7.18 -8.85
CA ALA A 114 -11.67 7.39 -7.70
C ALA A 114 -10.87 7.81 -6.44
N VAL A 115 -9.75 7.14 -6.15
CA VAL A 115 -8.86 7.48 -5.01
C VAL A 115 -8.30 8.89 -5.10
N ARG A 116 -8.00 9.37 -6.33
CA ARG A 116 -7.43 10.71 -6.59
C ARG A 116 -8.49 11.73 -7.00
N TYR A 117 -9.76 11.43 -6.77
CA TYR A 117 -10.83 12.33 -7.14
C TYR A 117 -10.61 13.73 -6.56
N GLN A 118 -11.00 14.78 -7.30
CA GLN A 118 -10.65 16.18 -7.01
C GLN A 118 -11.09 16.66 -5.63
N VAL A 119 -12.21 16.14 -5.15
CA VAL A 119 -12.78 16.49 -3.85
C VAL A 119 -12.91 15.25 -2.98
N GLN A 120 -12.85 15.43 -1.66
CA GLN A 120 -13.00 14.33 -0.70
C GLN A 120 -14.48 14.16 -0.36
N SER A 121 -15.04 12.99 -0.71
CA SER A 121 -16.47 12.72 -0.60
C SER A 121 -16.75 11.34 -0.02
N PRO A 122 -17.69 11.22 0.94
CA PRO A 122 -18.15 9.94 1.44
C PRO A 122 -18.81 9.06 0.37
N LYS A 123 -19.35 9.65 -0.70
CA LYS A 123 -19.89 8.89 -1.84
C LYS A 123 -18.78 8.11 -2.57
N ILE A 124 -17.61 8.74 -2.74
CA ILE A 124 -16.43 8.07 -3.31
C ILE A 124 -15.93 6.97 -2.37
N ALA A 125 -15.91 7.20 -1.05
CA ALA A 125 -15.55 6.14 -0.10
C ALA A 125 -16.46 4.91 -0.25
N LYS A 126 -17.78 5.11 -0.31
CA LYS A 126 -18.73 4.01 -0.56
C LYS A 126 -18.54 3.32 -1.90
N LEU A 127 -18.18 4.06 -2.95
CA LEU A 127 -17.86 3.49 -4.25
C LEU A 127 -16.60 2.61 -4.17
N LEU A 128 -15.56 3.06 -3.47
CA LEU A 128 -14.34 2.29 -3.23
C LEU A 128 -14.62 1.02 -2.43
N GLU A 129 -15.48 1.06 -1.41
CA GLU A 129 -15.94 -0.14 -0.69
C GLU A 129 -16.63 -1.14 -1.64
N LYS A 130 -17.47 -0.63 -2.54
CA LYS A 130 -18.14 -1.45 -3.54
C LYS A 130 -17.14 -2.10 -4.49
N PHE A 131 -16.13 -1.37 -4.97
CA PHE A 131 -15.04 -1.93 -5.76
C PHE A 131 -14.27 -3.01 -4.98
N ASP A 132 -14.08 -2.81 -3.68
CA ASP A 132 -13.35 -3.75 -2.83
C ASP A 132 -14.07 -5.08 -2.61
N THR A 133 -15.39 -5.14 -2.80
CA THR A 133 -16.12 -6.42 -2.80
C THR A 133 -15.62 -7.37 -3.90
N VAL A 134 -15.10 -6.83 -5.01
CA VAL A 134 -14.49 -7.59 -6.10
C VAL A 134 -12.99 -7.75 -5.89
N LEU A 135 -12.31 -6.66 -5.49
CA LEU A 135 -10.86 -6.62 -5.35
C LEU A 135 -10.37 -7.41 -4.12
N GLY A 136 -11.08 -7.35 -3.00
CA GLY A 136 -10.73 -8.00 -1.74
C GLY A 136 -9.38 -7.51 -1.19
N ARG A 137 -9.25 -6.18 -1.03
CA ARG A 137 -8.02 -5.51 -0.54
C ARG A 137 -8.09 -5.10 0.91
N GLU A 138 -9.24 -5.24 1.55
CA GLU A 138 -9.47 -4.72 2.89
C GLU A 138 -9.10 -3.23 2.97
N ILE A 139 -9.60 -2.43 1.99
CA ILE A 139 -9.27 -0.99 1.93
C ILE A 139 -9.79 -0.22 3.14
N THR A 140 -10.82 -0.74 3.79
CA THR A 140 -11.39 -0.19 5.03
C THR A 140 -10.50 -0.41 6.25
N LYS A 141 -9.53 -1.35 6.14
CA LYS A 141 -8.61 -1.66 7.22
C LYS A 141 -7.75 -0.43 7.53
N GLN A 142 -7.96 0.13 8.68
CA GLN A 142 -7.07 1.17 9.16
C GLN A 142 -5.68 0.56 9.41
N LYS A 143 -4.63 1.28 9.02
CA LYS A 143 -3.28 0.96 9.50
C LYS A 143 -3.40 0.93 11.01
N GLN A 144 -3.23 -0.24 11.62
CA GLN A 144 -3.04 -0.27 13.07
C GLN A 144 -1.85 0.67 13.29
N LYS A 145 -2.08 1.80 13.94
CA LYS A 145 -0.99 2.57 14.50
C LYS A 145 -0.26 1.57 15.39
N GLN A 146 0.88 1.05 14.92
CA GLN A 146 1.73 0.28 15.82
C GLN A 146 1.95 1.19 17.01
N GLU A 147 1.51 0.75 18.18
CA GLU A 147 1.78 1.48 19.41
C GLU A 147 3.30 1.57 19.49
N ILE A 148 3.82 2.77 19.24
CA ILE A 148 5.25 3.01 19.37
C ILE A 148 5.57 2.82 20.84
N PRO A 149 6.49 1.92 21.21
CA PRO A 149 6.81 1.69 22.60
C PRO A 149 7.16 3.00 23.30
N GLN A 150 6.72 3.15 24.53
CA GLN A 150 6.96 4.36 25.34
C GLN A 150 8.45 4.73 25.38
N GLU A 151 9.33 3.74 25.43
CA GLU A 151 10.78 3.91 25.37
C GLU A 151 11.23 4.66 24.11
N ILE A 152 10.66 4.35 22.94
CA ILE A 152 10.99 5.03 21.68
C ILE A 152 10.51 6.47 21.70
N LEU A 153 9.29 6.71 22.20
CA LEU A 153 8.76 8.07 22.34
C LEU A 153 9.64 8.94 23.24
N GLU A 154 10.14 8.37 24.35
CA GLU A 154 11.06 9.05 25.26
C GLU A 154 12.39 9.38 24.60
N LEU A 155 12.97 8.45 23.82
CA LEU A 155 14.20 8.69 23.06
C LEU A 155 14.01 9.79 21.99
N VAL A 156 12.87 9.82 21.34
CA VAL A 156 12.53 10.88 20.34
C VAL A 156 12.44 12.24 21.03
N GLU A 157 11.81 12.35 22.19
CA GLU A 157 11.72 13.60 22.93
C GLU A 157 13.11 14.06 23.45
N GLN A 158 13.94 13.14 23.96
CA GLN A 158 15.32 13.44 24.33
C GLN A 158 16.15 13.96 23.14
N ARG A 159 15.98 13.35 21.95
CA ARG A 159 16.61 13.83 20.72
C ARG A 159 16.15 15.23 20.35
N LYS A 160 14.87 15.55 20.50
CA LYS A 160 14.32 16.86 20.23
C LYS A 160 14.92 17.92 21.15
N ILE A 161 15.07 17.61 22.44
CA ILE A 161 15.73 18.47 23.43
C ILE A 161 17.21 18.69 23.05
N ALA A 162 17.96 17.62 22.74
CA ALA A 162 19.35 17.70 22.33
C ALA A 162 19.55 18.59 21.10
N ARG A 163 18.61 18.54 20.13
CA ARG A 163 18.64 19.45 18.97
C ARG A 163 18.37 20.91 19.33
N ALA A 164 17.42 21.16 20.23
CA ALA A 164 17.14 22.50 20.72
C ALA A 164 18.34 23.12 21.44
N GLU A 165 19.11 22.30 22.18
CA GLU A 165 20.34 22.67 22.86
C GLU A 165 21.57 22.69 21.93
N LYS A 166 21.38 22.39 20.62
CA LYS A 166 22.46 22.30 19.60
C LYS A 166 23.52 21.24 19.94
N SER A 167 23.18 20.24 20.76
CA SER A 167 24.03 19.10 21.10
C SER A 167 23.91 18.02 20.00
N TRP A 168 24.59 18.27 18.88
CA TRP A 168 24.45 17.44 17.66
C TRP A 168 24.95 16.00 17.88
N ALA A 169 26.08 15.83 18.57
CA ALA A 169 26.62 14.49 18.88
C ALA A 169 25.60 13.63 19.64
N LYS A 170 24.96 14.18 20.67
CA LYS A 170 23.93 13.46 21.46
C LYS A 170 22.68 13.20 20.62
N SER A 171 22.30 14.09 19.73
CA SER A 171 21.18 13.90 18.82
C SER A 171 21.43 12.73 17.84
N ASP A 172 22.68 12.58 17.37
CA ASP A 172 23.04 11.48 16.45
C ASP A 172 23.12 10.14 17.20
N GLU A 173 23.70 10.10 18.40
CA GLU A 173 23.69 8.90 19.26
C GLU A 173 22.26 8.40 19.52
N LEU A 174 21.34 9.32 19.85
CA LEU A 174 19.93 8.94 20.09
C LEU A 174 19.25 8.45 18.82
N ARG A 175 19.58 9.00 17.65
CA ARG A 175 19.08 8.54 16.35
C ARG A 175 19.56 7.12 16.07
N ASP A 176 20.84 6.84 16.28
CA ASP A 176 21.43 5.52 16.05
C ASP A 176 20.87 4.49 17.04
N LEU A 177 20.61 4.88 18.29
CA LEU A 177 19.95 4.02 19.27
C LEU A 177 18.52 3.67 18.85
N ILE A 178 17.74 4.64 18.36
CA ILE A 178 16.39 4.42 17.84
C ILE A 178 16.44 3.50 16.62
N LEU A 179 17.42 3.69 15.74
CA LEU A 179 17.64 2.87 14.55
C LEU A 179 17.96 1.42 14.94
N SER A 180 18.83 1.21 15.95
CA SER A 180 19.19 -0.12 16.46
C SER A 180 18.02 -0.88 17.10
N LYS A 181 16.97 -0.14 17.54
CA LYS A 181 15.73 -0.71 18.08
C LYS A 181 14.66 -0.97 16.99
N GLY A 182 15.02 -0.84 15.71
CA GLY A 182 14.14 -1.14 14.58
C GLY A 182 13.22 0.01 14.17
N TYR A 183 13.55 1.26 14.55
CA TYR A 183 12.77 2.44 14.18
C TYR A 183 13.62 3.46 13.43
N SER A 184 13.04 4.11 12.43
CA SER A 184 13.67 5.22 11.72
C SER A 184 12.90 6.52 11.95
N LEU A 185 13.64 7.63 11.95
CA LEU A 185 13.09 8.96 12.16
C LEU A 185 13.17 9.79 10.87
N LYS A 186 12.06 10.44 10.53
CA LYS A 186 12.00 11.41 9.43
C LYS A 186 11.54 12.74 9.98
N ASP A 187 12.40 13.76 9.90
CA ASP A 187 12.06 15.12 10.29
C ASP A 187 11.11 15.73 9.23
N THR A 188 9.97 16.24 9.65
CA THR A 188 8.97 16.91 8.81
C THR A 188 8.74 18.33 9.31
N LYS A 189 7.99 19.16 8.55
CA LYS A 189 7.65 20.52 8.96
C LYS A 189 6.77 20.56 10.20
N ASP A 190 5.99 19.51 10.41
CA ASP A 190 5.00 19.41 11.50
C ASP A 190 5.52 18.59 12.69
N GLY A 191 6.77 18.09 12.64
CA GLY A 191 7.38 17.29 13.71
C GLY A 191 8.27 16.17 13.21
N VAL A 192 8.36 15.07 13.99
CA VAL A 192 9.17 13.89 13.66
C VAL A 192 8.23 12.72 13.41
N GLU A 193 8.29 12.15 12.21
CA GLU A 193 7.63 10.87 11.89
C GLU A 193 8.52 9.71 12.35
N ILE A 194 7.91 8.74 13.05
CA ILE A 194 8.57 7.52 13.51
C ILE A 194 8.05 6.38 12.63
N ASN A 195 8.96 5.68 11.97
CA ASN A 195 8.64 4.53 11.11
C ASN A 195 9.36 3.29 11.63
N THR A 196 8.71 2.13 11.60
CA THR A 196 9.35 0.83 11.82
C THR A 196 10.17 0.45 10.58
N LEU A 197 11.33 -0.17 10.79
CA LEU A 197 12.21 -0.66 9.72
C LEU A 197 11.71 -2.00 9.16
#